data_1bf1c6ae7358f9162cac8996defca7a7
#
_entry.id   1bf1c6ae7358f9162cac8996defca7a7
#
_cell.length_a   1.000
_cell.length_b   1.000
_cell.length_c   1.000
_cell.angle_alpha   90.00
_cell.angle_beta   90.00
_cell.angle_gamma   90.00
#
_symmetry.space_group_name_H-M   'P 1'
#
loop_
_entity.id
_entity.type
_entity.pdbx_description
1 polymer ?
#
loop_
_entity_poly.entity_id
_entity_poly.type
_entity_poly.pdbx_seq_one_letter_code
_entity_poly.pdbx_strand_id
1 'polypeptide(L)'
;MKTYSAKPGEVAREWYVVDAEGKTLGRLATQIADTLRGKNKPVYTPHVDTGDFVIVVNAEKIAVTGQKLDQKLYHRHSGYPGGLRTRTLREQLERRPTEVLRKAVKGMLPRNRLARQQITKLKIYAGPAHPHEAQAPKTLEVS
;
A
#
# COMPACT_ATOMS: atom_id res chain seq x y z
N MET A 1 -28.54 7.56 -22.41
CA MET A 1 -27.25 6.92 -22.09
C MET A 1 -27.18 6.68 -20.59
N LYS A 2 -26.86 5.47 -20.18
CA LYS A 2 -26.75 5.13 -18.76
C LYS A 2 -25.28 4.95 -18.40
N THR A 3 -24.85 5.58 -17.30
CA THR A 3 -23.52 5.37 -16.76
C THR A 3 -23.51 4.10 -15.91
N TYR A 4 -22.49 3.25 -16.11
CA TYR A 4 -22.30 2.05 -15.31
C TYR A 4 -21.93 2.41 -13.88
N SER A 5 -22.56 1.76 -12.92
CA SER A 5 -22.24 1.88 -11.51
C SER A 5 -22.10 0.47 -10.91
N ALA A 6 -20.93 0.18 -10.34
CA ALA A 6 -20.66 -1.13 -9.75
C ALA A 6 -21.53 -1.38 -8.51
N LYS A 7 -21.92 -2.63 -8.33
CA LYS A 7 -22.64 -3.07 -7.12
C LYS A 7 -21.68 -3.84 -6.22
N PRO A 8 -21.73 -3.66 -4.89
CA PRO A 8 -20.77 -4.28 -3.98
C PRO A 8 -20.64 -5.80 -4.09
N GLY A 9 -21.72 -6.50 -4.39
CA GLY A 9 -21.71 -7.96 -4.50
C GLY A 9 -21.29 -8.52 -5.85
N GLU A 10 -21.11 -7.67 -6.87
CA GLU A 10 -20.84 -8.08 -8.24
C GLU A 10 -19.39 -7.86 -8.68
N VAL A 11 -18.56 -7.25 -7.83
CA VAL A 11 -17.18 -6.92 -8.17
C VAL A 11 -16.29 -8.16 -8.02
N ALA A 12 -15.62 -8.54 -9.11
CA ALA A 12 -14.60 -9.59 -9.08
C ALA A 12 -13.29 -8.99 -8.56
N ARG A 13 -12.70 -9.62 -7.56
CA ARG A 13 -11.40 -9.21 -6.99
C ARG A 13 -10.37 -10.29 -7.22
N GLU A 14 -9.22 -9.87 -7.69
CA GLU A 14 -8.07 -10.75 -7.89
C GLU A 14 -7.01 -10.47 -6.82
N TRP A 15 -6.09 -11.42 -6.67
CA TRP A 15 -4.93 -11.27 -5.80
C TRP A 15 -3.68 -11.08 -6.65
N TYR A 16 -2.88 -10.07 -6.28
CA TYR A 16 -1.62 -9.77 -6.94
C TYR A 16 -0.48 -9.80 -5.95
N VAL A 17 0.68 -10.26 -6.40
CA VAL A 17 1.92 -10.18 -5.64
C VAL A 17 2.88 -9.22 -6.32
N VAL A 18 3.51 -8.36 -5.54
CA VAL A 18 4.48 -7.36 -6.00
C VAL A 18 5.78 -7.55 -5.25
N ASP A 19 6.90 -7.58 -5.98
CA ASP A 19 8.22 -7.58 -5.39
C ASP A 19 8.70 -6.12 -5.24
N ALA A 20 8.93 -5.69 -4.01
CA ALA A 20 9.37 -4.32 -3.71
C ALA A 20 10.89 -4.15 -3.80
N GLU A 21 11.65 -5.22 -4.01
CA GLU A 21 13.11 -5.16 -4.06
C GLU A 21 13.57 -4.21 -5.18
N GLY A 22 14.35 -3.18 -4.81
CA GLY A 22 14.89 -2.21 -5.76
C GLY A 22 13.87 -1.24 -6.35
N LYS A 23 12.61 -1.31 -5.97
CA LYS A 23 11.56 -0.40 -6.45
C LYS A 23 11.55 0.89 -5.64
N THR A 24 11.30 2.02 -6.30
CA THR A 24 11.21 3.32 -5.64
C THR A 24 9.94 3.40 -4.79
N LEU A 25 10.07 3.78 -3.53
CA LEU A 25 8.97 3.81 -2.57
C LEU A 25 7.74 4.56 -3.07
N GLY A 26 7.89 5.81 -3.50
CA GLY A 26 6.77 6.65 -3.91
C GLY A 26 6.05 6.14 -5.15
N ARG A 27 6.81 5.72 -6.16
CA ARG A 27 6.24 5.20 -7.42
C ARG A 27 5.52 3.88 -7.22
N LEU A 28 6.11 2.99 -6.42
CA LEU A 28 5.48 1.72 -6.07
C LEU A 28 4.18 1.96 -5.28
N ALA A 29 4.20 2.86 -4.31
CA ALA A 29 3.03 3.18 -3.50
C ALA A 29 1.88 3.74 -4.35
N THR A 30 2.17 4.54 -5.36
CA THR A 30 1.15 5.07 -6.29
C THR A 30 0.45 3.95 -7.05
N GLN A 31 1.21 3.01 -7.59
CA GLN A 31 0.65 1.88 -8.34
C GLN A 31 -0.17 0.96 -7.44
N ILE A 32 0.30 0.71 -6.24
CA ILE A 32 -0.44 -0.08 -5.25
C ILE A 32 -1.75 0.60 -4.87
N ALA A 33 -1.72 1.90 -4.61
CA ALA A 33 -2.92 2.66 -4.26
C ALA A 33 -3.98 2.62 -5.38
N ASP A 34 -3.56 2.77 -6.63
CA ASP A 34 -4.45 2.67 -7.77
C ASP A 34 -5.08 1.29 -7.92
N THR A 35 -4.30 0.24 -7.68
CA THR A 35 -4.80 -1.14 -7.70
C THR A 35 -5.79 -1.40 -6.57
N LEU A 36 -5.53 -0.89 -5.37
CA LEU A 36 -6.42 -1.03 -4.21
C LEU A 36 -7.76 -0.31 -4.41
N ARG A 37 -7.75 0.84 -5.08
CA ARG A 37 -8.97 1.58 -5.41
C ARG A 37 -9.71 1.02 -6.63
N GLY A 38 -8.99 0.33 -7.51
CA GLY A 38 -9.56 -0.18 -8.76
C GLY A 38 -9.58 0.83 -9.90
N LYS A 39 -8.81 1.91 -9.84
CA LYS A 39 -8.75 2.93 -10.90
C LYS A 39 -8.32 2.38 -12.26
N ASN A 40 -7.59 1.29 -12.27
CA ASN A 40 -7.13 0.62 -13.49
C ASN A 40 -8.20 -0.26 -14.14
N LYS A 41 -9.37 -0.38 -13.51
CA LYS A 41 -10.48 -1.18 -14.04
C LYS A 41 -11.54 -0.31 -14.71
N PRO A 42 -12.15 -0.77 -15.82
CA PRO A 42 -13.24 -0.03 -16.45
C PRO A 42 -14.50 0.05 -15.59
N VAL A 43 -14.64 -0.85 -14.61
CA VAL A 43 -15.78 -0.88 -13.68
C VAL A 43 -15.62 0.06 -12.49
N TYR A 44 -14.55 0.85 -12.44
CA TYR A 44 -14.27 1.75 -11.32
C TYR A 44 -15.48 2.65 -11.01
N THR A 45 -15.89 2.62 -9.73
CA THR A 45 -16.95 3.44 -9.19
C THR A 45 -16.47 4.08 -7.89
N PRO A 46 -16.50 5.43 -7.76
CA PRO A 46 -15.88 6.10 -6.60
C PRO A 46 -16.44 5.72 -5.24
N HIS A 47 -17.72 5.36 -5.16
CA HIS A 47 -18.36 5.01 -3.87
C HIS A 47 -18.36 3.52 -3.55
N VAL A 48 -17.81 2.69 -4.44
CA VAL A 48 -17.75 1.23 -4.26
C VAL A 48 -16.29 0.79 -4.33
N ASP A 49 -15.91 -0.17 -3.46
CA ASP A 49 -14.58 -0.76 -3.49
C ASP A 49 -14.47 -1.76 -4.65
N THR A 50 -13.91 -1.31 -5.76
CA THR A 50 -13.72 -2.12 -6.97
C THR A 50 -12.30 -2.65 -7.12
N GLY A 51 -11.41 -2.37 -6.17
CA GLY A 51 -10.00 -2.75 -6.24
C GLY A 51 -9.71 -4.20 -5.89
N ASP A 52 -8.45 -4.57 -6.05
CA ASP A 52 -7.96 -5.92 -5.84
C ASP A 52 -7.14 -6.02 -4.56
N PHE A 53 -6.85 -7.26 -4.15
CA PHE A 53 -5.91 -7.54 -3.07
C PHE A 53 -4.47 -7.45 -3.58
N VAL A 54 -3.59 -6.84 -2.81
CA VAL A 54 -2.18 -6.70 -3.15
C VAL A 54 -1.32 -7.27 -2.02
N ILE A 55 -0.40 -8.16 -2.39
CA ILE A 55 0.60 -8.72 -1.50
C ILE A 55 1.94 -8.12 -1.91
N VAL A 56 2.66 -7.53 -0.96
CA VAL A 56 3.99 -6.98 -1.21
C VAL A 56 5.02 -7.81 -0.44
N VAL A 57 6.05 -8.24 -1.15
CA VAL A 57 7.18 -8.98 -0.56
C VAL A 57 8.45 -8.14 -0.67
N ASN A 58 9.45 -8.47 0.12
CA ASN A 58 10.74 -7.76 0.17
C ASN A 58 10.60 -6.27 0.52
N ALA A 59 9.66 -5.91 1.38
CA ALA A 59 9.46 -4.51 1.77
C ALA A 59 10.69 -3.89 2.44
N GLU A 60 11.55 -4.69 3.06
CA GLU A 60 12.80 -4.23 3.67
C GLU A 60 13.83 -3.74 2.65
N LYS A 61 13.72 -4.18 1.40
CA LYS A 61 14.65 -3.87 0.31
C LYS A 61 14.15 -2.76 -0.61
N ILE A 62 13.17 -2.01 -0.18
CA ILE A 62 12.62 -0.91 -0.97
C ILE A 62 13.67 0.21 -1.13
N ALA A 63 13.70 0.82 -2.31
CA ALA A 63 14.67 1.87 -2.62
C ALA A 63 14.07 3.27 -2.41
N VAL A 64 14.91 4.21 -2.00
CA VAL A 64 14.57 5.62 -1.93
C VAL A 64 15.71 6.43 -2.56
N THR A 65 15.36 7.58 -3.14
CA THR A 65 16.34 8.44 -3.83
C THR A 65 16.85 9.55 -2.89
N GLY A 66 18.02 10.09 -3.22
CA GLY A 66 18.63 11.19 -2.47
C GLY A 66 19.01 10.76 -1.05
N GLN A 67 18.90 11.71 -0.11
CA GLN A 67 19.25 11.50 1.29
C GLN A 67 18.02 11.24 2.18
N LYS A 68 16.95 10.73 1.61
CA LYS A 68 15.71 10.48 2.35
C LYS A 68 15.86 9.49 3.51
N LEU A 69 16.81 8.56 3.42
CA LEU A 69 17.09 7.62 4.52
C LEU A 69 17.37 8.33 5.84
N ASP A 70 18.06 9.46 5.79
CA ASP A 70 18.44 10.22 6.98
C ASP A 70 17.59 11.48 7.18
N GLN A 71 16.98 12.02 6.13
CA GLN A 71 16.24 13.28 6.20
C GLN A 71 14.74 13.11 6.33
N LYS A 72 14.15 12.04 5.80
CA LYS A 72 12.72 11.80 5.96
C LYS A 72 12.42 11.34 7.37
N LEU A 73 11.49 12.04 8.03
CA LEU A 73 11.16 11.80 9.44
C LEU A 73 9.73 11.26 9.58
N TYR A 74 9.57 10.32 10.50
CA TYR A 74 8.28 9.77 10.89
C TYR A 74 8.00 10.20 12.32
N HIS A 75 6.92 10.97 12.52
CA HIS A 75 6.53 11.52 13.80
C HIS A 75 5.36 10.76 14.40
N ARG A 76 5.40 10.55 15.70
CA ARG A 76 4.31 9.98 16.48
C ARG A 76 4.20 10.71 17.81
N HIS A 77 2.98 11.05 18.21
CA HIS A 77 2.73 11.74 19.47
C HIS A 77 1.78 10.92 20.34
N SER A 78 2.14 10.73 21.61
CA SER A 78 1.33 9.93 22.55
C SER A 78 0.10 10.67 23.09
N GLY A 79 0.04 12.00 22.89
CA GLY A 79 -0.99 12.86 23.49
C GLY A 79 -0.61 13.48 24.82
N TYR A 80 0.52 13.09 25.40
CA TYR A 80 1.02 13.65 26.64
C TYR A 80 2.08 14.73 26.39
N PRO A 81 2.29 15.71 27.32
CA PRO A 81 3.38 16.67 27.17
C PRO A 81 4.73 15.97 26.99
N GLY A 82 5.52 16.42 26.01
CA GLY A 82 6.79 15.79 25.67
C GLY A 82 6.69 14.43 25.01
N GLY A 83 5.50 14.05 24.54
CA GLY A 83 5.24 12.74 23.95
C GLY A 83 5.59 12.60 22.47
N LEU A 84 6.22 13.60 21.85
CA LEU A 84 6.63 13.52 20.46
C LEU A 84 7.80 12.54 20.29
N ARG A 85 7.62 11.57 19.41
CA ARG A 85 8.66 10.63 19.01
C ARG A 85 8.93 10.76 17.53
N THR A 86 10.20 10.81 17.17
CA THR A 86 10.62 10.98 15.76
C THR A 86 11.61 9.89 15.41
N ARG A 87 11.42 9.29 14.22
CA ARG A 87 12.35 8.31 13.65
C ARG A 87 12.71 8.74 12.25
N THR A 88 13.96 8.48 11.84
CA THR A 88 14.35 8.61 10.45
C THR A 88 13.81 7.43 9.64
N LEU A 89 13.81 7.56 8.30
CA LEU A 89 13.40 6.46 7.43
C LEU A 89 14.28 5.21 7.65
N ARG A 90 15.59 5.40 7.85
CA ARG A 90 16.53 4.31 8.14
C ARG A 90 16.13 3.55 9.40
N GLU A 91 15.83 4.25 10.48
CA GLU A 91 15.38 3.63 11.74
C GLU A 91 14.06 2.90 11.58
N GLN A 92 13.13 3.49 10.82
CA GLN A 92 11.82 2.90 10.57
C GLN A 92 11.92 1.61 9.76
N LEU A 93 12.80 1.56 8.75
CA LEU A 93 13.06 0.35 7.97
C LEU A 93 13.67 -0.76 8.81
N GLU A 94 14.53 -0.43 9.76
CA GLU A 94 15.14 -1.41 10.67
C GLU A 94 14.13 -1.98 11.65
N ARG A 95 13.24 -1.14 12.19
CA ARG A 95 12.29 -1.56 13.23
C ARG A 95 11.02 -2.18 12.66
N ARG A 96 10.42 -1.53 11.68
CA ARG A 96 9.14 -1.95 11.06
C ARG A 96 9.15 -1.64 9.57
N PRO A 97 9.81 -2.46 8.76
CA PRO A 97 9.92 -2.18 7.32
C PRO A 97 8.56 -2.14 6.60
N THR A 98 7.58 -2.92 7.06
CA THR A 98 6.25 -2.94 6.47
C THR A 98 5.49 -1.63 6.63
N GLU A 99 5.74 -0.90 7.72
CA GLU A 99 5.06 0.37 8.00
C GLU A 99 5.45 1.49 7.05
N VAL A 100 6.66 1.45 6.50
CA VAL A 100 7.14 2.48 5.57
C VAL A 100 6.25 2.51 4.32
N LEU A 101 6.06 1.35 3.69
CA LEU A 101 5.22 1.26 2.51
C LEU A 101 3.74 1.47 2.84
N ARG A 102 3.27 0.93 3.96
CA ARG A 102 1.88 1.10 4.40
C ARG A 102 1.51 2.57 4.58
N LYS A 103 2.37 3.36 5.22
CA LYS A 103 2.15 4.79 5.40
C LYS A 103 2.15 5.55 4.07
N ALA A 104 3.05 5.19 3.16
CA ALA A 104 3.09 5.80 1.84
C ALA A 104 1.80 5.55 1.06
N VAL A 105 1.31 4.31 1.04
CA VAL A 105 0.06 3.95 0.38
C VAL A 105 -1.14 4.61 1.04
N LYS A 106 -1.20 4.61 2.37
CA LYS A 106 -2.28 5.25 3.12
C LYS A 106 -2.38 6.74 2.82
N GLY A 107 -1.24 7.43 2.68
CA GLY A 107 -1.20 8.85 2.32
C GLY A 107 -1.70 9.13 0.91
N MET A 108 -1.67 8.14 0.02
CA MET A 108 -2.14 8.25 -1.37
C MET A 108 -3.59 7.81 -1.56
N LEU A 109 -4.19 7.18 -0.56
CA LEU A 109 -5.60 6.83 -0.57
C LEU A 109 -6.44 8.00 -0.02
N PRO A 110 -7.73 8.13 -0.40
CA PRO A 110 -8.61 9.15 0.18
C PRO A 110 -8.72 8.99 1.70
N ARG A 111 -9.07 10.06 2.39
CA ARG A 111 -9.25 10.05 3.85
C ARG A 111 -10.72 9.87 4.21
N ASN A 112 -11.24 8.67 3.95
CA ASN A 112 -12.64 8.35 4.18
C ASN A 112 -12.81 6.90 4.67
N ARG A 113 -14.06 6.50 4.92
CA ARG A 113 -14.37 5.15 5.39
C ARG A 113 -14.04 4.07 4.36
N LEU A 114 -14.26 4.36 3.09
CA LEU A 114 -13.98 3.43 2.00
C LEU A 114 -12.48 3.13 1.92
N ALA A 115 -11.63 4.16 2.05
CA ALA A 115 -10.17 3.97 2.05
C ALA A 115 -9.69 3.11 3.22
N ARG A 116 -10.34 3.19 4.38
CA ARG A 116 -10.01 2.32 5.52
C ARG A 116 -10.29 0.86 5.22
N GLN A 117 -11.30 0.56 4.43
CA GLN A 117 -11.57 -0.80 3.94
C GLN A 117 -10.57 -1.20 2.86
N GLN A 118 -10.23 -0.28 1.96
CA GLN A 118 -9.28 -0.55 0.87
C GLN A 118 -7.88 -0.89 1.39
N ILE A 119 -7.40 -0.19 2.42
CA ILE A 119 -6.07 -0.45 2.97
C ILE A 119 -5.96 -1.82 3.63
N THR A 120 -7.06 -2.41 4.09
CA THR A 120 -7.03 -3.75 4.66
C THR A 120 -6.73 -4.84 3.64
N LYS A 121 -6.91 -4.56 2.35
CA LYS A 121 -6.56 -5.49 1.26
C LYS A 121 -5.07 -5.49 0.93
N LEU A 122 -4.30 -4.57 1.50
CA LEU A 122 -2.85 -4.52 1.34
C LEU A 122 -2.18 -5.39 2.40
N LYS A 123 -1.45 -6.40 1.95
CA LYS A 123 -0.68 -7.31 2.80
C LYS A 123 0.80 -7.13 2.50
N ILE A 124 1.57 -6.66 3.46
CA ILE A 124 2.99 -6.34 3.27
C ILE A 124 3.84 -7.26 4.13
N TYR A 125 4.87 -7.84 3.52
CA TYR A 125 5.83 -8.73 4.17
C TYR A 125 7.25 -8.23 3.93
N ALA A 126 8.06 -8.25 4.99
CA ALA A 126 9.45 -7.79 4.91
C ALA A 126 10.32 -8.71 4.06
N GLY A 127 10.14 -10.02 4.20
CA GLY A 127 10.91 -11.03 3.50
C GLY A 127 10.31 -11.44 2.15
N PRO A 128 10.93 -12.44 1.49
CA PRO A 128 10.48 -12.89 0.17
C PRO A 128 9.27 -13.82 0.18
N ALA A 129 8.87 -14.34 1.34
CA ALA A 129 7.78 -15.30 1.47
C ALA A 129 6.48 -14.66 1.94
N HIS A 130 5.35 -15.23 1.50
CA HIS A 130 4.02 -14.82 1.94
C HIS A 130 3.14 -16.06 2.17
N PRO A 131 2.16 -16.00 3.09
CA PRO A 131 1.31 -17.16 3.40
C PRO A 131 0.04 -17.25 2.51
N HIS A 132 0.06 -16.65 1.32
CA HIS A 132 -1.12 -16.52 0.47
C HIS A 132 -1.10 -17.41 -0.77
N GLU A 133 -0.43 -18.56 -0.72
CA GLU A 133 -0.37 -19.49 -1.86
C GLU A 133 -1.75 -20.03 -2.24
N ALA A 134 -2.62 -20.23 -1.26
CA ALA A 134 -3.97 -20.74 -1.48
C ALA A 134 -4.83 -19.79 -2.34
N GLN A 135 -4.56 -18.49 -2.31
CA GLN A 135 -5.27 -17.52 -3.13
C GLN A 135 -4.76 -17.46 -4.59
N ALA A 136 -3.67 -18.18 -4.89
CA ALA A 136 -3.06 -18.23 -6.22
C ALA A 136 -2.83 -16.82 -6.81
N PRO A 137 -2.03 -15.96 -6.13
CA PRO A 137 -1.86 -14.59 -6.59
C PRO A 137 -1.09 -14.52 -7.91
N LYS A 138 -1.50 -13.58 -8.77
CA LYS A 138 -0.82 -13.28 -10.02
C LYS A 138 0.29 -12.26 -9.76
N THR A 139 1.36 -12.31 -10.55
CA THR A 139 2.42 -11.31 -10.47
C THR A 139 1.94 -9.99 -11.08
N LEU A 140 2.08 -8.92 -10.32
CA LEU A 140 1.84 -7.55 -10.80
C LEU A 140 3.17 -6.90 -11.12
N GLU A 141 3.40 -6.56 -12.37
CA GLU A 141 4.61 -5.85 -12.78
C GLU A 141 4.45 -4.36 -12.49
N VAL A 142 5.46 -3.78 -11.86
CA VAL A 142 5.53 -2.35 -11.52
C VAL A 142 6.82 -1.76 -12.05
N SER A 143 6.73 -0.55 -12.51
CA SER A 143 7.89 0.18 -13.05
C SER A 143 8.63 0.99 -11.97
#